data_822f0b08670d111434318b96436cf046
#
_entry.id   822f0b08670d111434318b96436cf046
#
_cell.length_a   1.000
_cell.length_b   1.000
_cell.length_c   1.000
_cell.angle_alpha   90.00
_cell.angle_beta   90.00
_cell.angle_gamma   90.00
#
_symmetry.space_group_name_H-M   'P 1'
#
loop_
_entity.id
_entity.type
_entity.pdbx_description
1 polymer ?
#
loop_
_entity_poly.entity_id
_entity_poly.type
_entity_poly.pdbx_seq_one_letter_code
_entity_poly.pdbx_strand_id
1 'polypeptide(L)'
;MHYDYRNDFPLLMQNKIIYIDNAATSQRPQCVIDAEGDFYKNYNANPLRGLYSLSVEATEVYENAREAVRKFIGAEKSNEIIFTRNTTESLNLVAYSYGLSNVKKGDEIVVSIMEHHSDLLPWQMVAKTCGAELKFIECAKDGGIDLEKVKELITSRTKIVAMTQVSNVLGREYPVKAIAKLAHEKGAVMVVDGAQSTPHMRV
;
A
#
# COMPACT_ATOMS: atom_id res chain seq x y z
N MET A 1 -4.79 -33.54 0.24
CA MET A 1 -3.31 -33.40 0.28
C MET A 1 -2.99 -32.00 0.73
N HIS A 2 -2.24 -31.82 1.82
CA HIS A 2 -1.70 -30.51 2.18
C HIS A 2 -0.51 -30.26 1.26
N TYR A 3 -0.57 -29.20 0.44
CA TYR A 3 0.57 -28.74 -0.35
C TYR A 3 1.61 -28.13 0.59
N ASP A 4 2.85 -28.57 0.49
CA ASP A 4 3.95 -27.99 1.26
C ASP A 4 4.56 -26.82 0.47
N TYR A 5 4.05 -25.62 0.72
CA TYR A 5 4.52 -24.39 0.06
C TYR A 5 6.00 -24.07 0.32
N ARG A 6 6.64 -24.69 1.32
CA ARG A 6 8.07 -24.51 1.59
C ARG A 6 8.92 -24.87 0.37
N ASN A 7 8.49 -25.86 -0.40
CA ASN A 7 9.19 -26.34 -1.59
C ASN A 7 9.27 -25.30 -2.71
N ASP A 8 8.40 -24.30 -2.69
CA ASP A 8 8.40 -23.23 -3.69
C ASP A 8 9.47 -22.15 -3.40
N PHE A 9 10.09 -22.17 -2.22
CA PHE A 9 11.02 -21.15 -1.77
C PHE A 9 12.45 -21.67 -1.68
N PRO A 10 13.34 -21.38 -2.67
CA PRO A 10 14.70 -21.92 -2.74
C PRO A 10 15.52 -21.67 -1.48
N LEU A 11 15.42 -20.46 -0.92
CA LEU A 11 16.14 -20.09 0.30
C LEU A 11 15.77 -20.99 1.49
N LEU A 12 14.48 -21.31 1.62
CA LEU A 12 13.98 -22.16 2.70
C LEU A 12 14.33 -23.64 2.48
N MET A 13 14.43 -24.06 1.23
CA MET A 13 14.86 -25.43 0.89
C MET A 13 16.34 -25.65 1.16
N GLN A 14 17.18 -24.66 0.86
CA GLN A 14 18.62 -24.74 1.08
C GLN A 14 19.00 -24.61 2.56
N ASN A 15 18.18 -23.93 3.34
CA ASN A 15 18.45 -23.64 4.75
C ASN A 15 17.38 -24.25 5.66
N LYS A 16 17.80 -25.02 6.65
CA LYS A 16 16.88 -25.60 7.67
C LYS A 16 16.49 -24.56 8.73
N ILE A 17 15.90 -23.45 8.29
CA ILE A 17 15.46 -22.35 9.16
C ILE A 17 13.95 -22.27 9.24
N ILE A 18 13.45 -21.78 10.36
CA ILE A 18 12.07 -21.30 10.49
C ILE A 18 12.12 -19.78 10.28
N TYR A 19 11.55 -19.33 9.16
CA TYR A 19 11.54 -17.90 8.81
C TYR A 19 10.19 -17.30 9.17
N ILE A 20 10.18 -16.34 10.09
CA ILE A 20 8.95 -15.68 10.59
C ILE A 20 9.02 -14.15 10.50
N ASP A 21 9.99 -13.61 9.75
CA ASP A 21 10.20 -12.16 9.60
C ASP A 21 9.63 -11.63 8.26
N ASN A 22 8.49 -12.19 7.82
CA ASN A 22 7.87 -11.80 6.55
C ASN A 22 7.29 -10.36 6.57
N ALA A 23 7.01 -9.81 7.74
CA ALA A 23 6.58 -8.41 7.87
C ALA A 23 7.68 -7.43 7.41
N ALA A 24 8.95 -7.77 7.62
CA ALA A 24 10.08 -6.97 7.13
C ALA A 24 10.46 -7.34 5.70
N THR A 25 10.57 -8.63 5.38
CA THR A 25 10.98 -9.10 4.04
C THR A 25 10.37 -10.46 3.75
N SER A 26 9.50 -10.54 2.76
CA SER A 26 8.96 -11.81 2.27
C SER A 26 9.98 -12.55 1.41
N GLN A 27 10.05 -13.88 1.57
CA GLN A 27 10.87 -14.71 0.70
C GLN A 27 10.29 -14.75 -0.73
N ARG A 28 11.15 -14.98 -1.72
CA ARG A 28 10.76 -15.04 -3.13
C ARG A 28 10.55 -16.49 -3.53
N PRO A 29 9.37 -16.88 -4.02
CA PRO A 29 9.18 -18.21 -4.60
C PRO A 29 9.95 -18.35 -5.92
N GLN A 30 10.30 -19.58 -6.29
CA GLN A 30 11.08 -19.86 -7.51
C GLN A 30 10.42 -19.26 -8.76
N CYS A 31 9.09 -19.35 -8.88
CA CYS A 31 8.37 -18.81 -10.04
C CYS A 31 8.55 -17.28 -10.23
N VAL A 32 8.74 -16.52 -9.14
CA VAL A 32 9.01 -15.07 -9.23
C VAL A 32 10.45 -14.83 -9.69
N ILE A 33 11.40 -15.61 -9.15
CA ILE A 33 12.82 -15.54 -9.55
C ILE A 33 12.98 -15.88 -11.04
N ASP A 34 12.30 -16.93 -11.48
CA ASP A 34 12.32 -17.37 -12.89
C ASP A 34 11.69 -16.32 -13.81
N ALA A 35 10.55 -15.76 -13.45
CA ALA A 35 9.87 -14.73 -14.23
C ALA A 35 10.71 -13.46 -14.41
N GLU A 36 11.41 -13.02 -13.35
CA GLU A 36 12.35 -11.89 -13.45
C GLU A 36 13.54 -12.24 -14.35
N GLY A 37 14.13 -13.43 -14.16
CA GLY A 37 15.23 -13.91 -14.99
C GLY A 37 14.85 -14.07 -16.46
N ASP A 38 13.66 -14.57 -16.74
CA ASP A 38 13.14 -14.75 -18.08
C ASP A 38 12.83 -13.42 -18.77
N PHE A 39 12.33 -12.43 -18.03
CA PHE A 39 12.15 -11.09 -18.58
C PHE A 39 13.46 -10.51 -19.07
N TYR A 40 14.52 -10.56 -18.26
CA TYR A 40 15.83 -10.03 -18.66
C TYR A 40 16.46 -10.80 -19.82
N LYS A 41 16.23 -12.09 -19.92
CA LYS A 41 16.78 -12.91 -21.01
C LYS A 41 16.04 -12.73 -22.33
N ASN A 42 14.71 -12.55 -22.30
CA ASN A 42 13.85 -12.71 -23.46
C ASN A 42 13.12 -11.44 -23.88
N TYR A 43 12.85 -10.49 -22.95
CA TYR A 43 11.94 -9.36 -23.17
C TYR A 43 12.53 -8.00 -22.80
N ASN A 44 13.79 -7.95 -22.36
CA ASN A 44 14.40 -6.72 -21.85
C ASN A 44 14.58 -5.66 -22.95
N ALA A 45 13.55 -4.87 -23.16
CA ALA A 45 13.51 -3.73 -24.07
C ALA A 45 12.77 -2.55 -23.43
N ASN A 46 12.88 -1.37 -24.05
CA ASN A 46 12.18 -0.17 -23.57
C ASN A 46 10.66 -0.29 -23.84
N PRO A 47 9.82 -0.49 -22.82
CA PRO A 47 8.38 -0.58 -23.03
C PRO A 47 7.80 0.77 -23.42
N LEU A 48 6.60 0.78 -24.05
CA LEU A 48 5.74 1.92 -24.35
C LEU A 48 6.22 2.87 -25.47
N ARG A 49 7.46 2.80 -25.93
CA ARG A 49 8.02 3.79 -26.88
C ARG A 49 8.63 3.23 -28.15
N GLY A 50 8.87 1.93 -28.24
CA GLY A 50 9.46 1.29 -29.41
C GLY A 50 8.41 0.69 -30.34
N LEU A 51 8.68 0.72 -31.65
CA LEU A 51 7.83 0.11 -32.66
C LEU A 51 8.36 -1.24 -33.16
N TYR A 52 9.51 -1.71 -32.65
CA TYR A 52 10.08 -3.00 -32.97
C TYR A 52 9.51 -4.11 -32.07
N SER A 53 9.51 -5.34 -32.55
CA SER A 53 8.81 -6.48 -31.92
C SER A 53 9.11 -6.63 -30.43
N LEU A 54 10.39 -6.61 -30.06
CA LEU A 54 10.81 -6.79 -28.67
C LEU A 54 10.28 -5.69 -27.74
N SER A 55 10.15 -4.44 -28.19
CA SER A 55 9.56 -3.35 -27.41
C SER A 55 8.05 -3.51 -27.25
N VAL A 56 7.37 -4.04 -28.27
CA VAL A 56 5.94 -4.39 -28.19
C VAL A 56 5.72 -5.50 -27.17
N GLU A 57 6.50 -6.57 -27.25
CA GLU A 57 6.43 -7.70 -26.32
C GLU A 57 6.71 -7.26 -24.86
N ALA A 58 7.74 -6.44 -24.64
CA ALA A 58 8.02 -5.87 -23.31
C ALA A 58 6.87 -5.01 -22.78
N THR A 59 6.18 -4.27 -23.68
CA THR A 59 5.00 -3.48 -23.33
C THR A 59 3.84 -4.39 -22.94
N GLU A 60 3.59 -5.45 -23.70
CA GLU A 60 2.52 -6.40 -23.39
C GLU A 60 2.75 -7.09 -22.04
N VAL A 61 3.98 -7.52 -21.74
CA VAL A 61 4.32 -8.11 -20.42
C VAL A 61 4.02 -7.12 -19.30
N TYR A 62 4.42 -5.87 -19.46
CA TYR A 62 4.20 -4.82 -18.44
C TYR A 62 2.72 -4.52 -18.22
N GLU A 63 1.94 -4.34 -19.30
CA GLU A 63 0.51 -4.03 -19.18
C GLU A 63 -0.32 -5.24 -18.72
N ASN A 64 0.07 -6.47 -19.06
CA ASN A 64 -0.53 -7.68 -18.53
C ASN A 64 -0.31 -7.79 -17.01
N ALA A 65 0.89 -7.45 -16.50
CA ALA A 65 1.14 -7.39 -15.08
C ALA A 65 0.26 -6.33 -14.39
N ARG A 66 0.09 -5.15 -15.00
CA ARG A 66 -0.81 -4.10 -14.49
C ARG A 66 -2.25 -4.58 -14.40
N GLU A 67 -2.74 -5.25 -15.42
CA GLU A 67 -4.10 -5.80 -15.44
C GLU A 67 -4.29 -6.93 -14.42
N ALA A 68 -3.28 -7.76 -14.19
CA ALA A 68 -3.29 -8.78 -13.15
C ALA A 68 -3.40 -8.15 -11.75
N VAL A 69 -2.62 -7.10 -11.47
CA VAL A 69 -2.71 -6.35 -10.20
C VAL A 69 -4.06 -5.66 -10.07
N ARG A 70 -4.57 -5.02 -11.13
CA ARG A 70 -5.90 -4.42 -11.13
C ARG A 70 -6.97 -5.40 -10.68
N LYS A 71 -7.00 -6.60 -11.27
CA LYS A 71 -7.96 -7.65 -10.88
C LYS A 71 -7.77 -8.13 -9.45
N PHE A 72 -6.51 -8.25 -9.02
CA PHE A 72 -6.16 -8.74 -7.69
C PHE A 72 -6.65 -7.81 -6.58
N ILE A 73 -6.47 -6.49 -6.75
CA ILE A 73 -6.90 -5.49 -5.74
C ILE A 73 -8.30 -4.93 -5.99
N GLY A 74 -9.03 -5.41 -7.01
CA GLY A 74 -10.40 -4.99 -7.30
C GLY A 74 -10.53 -3.57 -7.86
N ALA A 75 -9.47 -3.00 -8.45
CA ALA A 75 -9.54 -1.68 -9.08
C ALA A 75 -10.43 -1.71 -10.34
N GLU A 76 -11.11 -0.60 -10.64
CA GLU A 76 -12.04 -0.51 -11.77
C GLU A 76 -11.30 -0.49 -13.11
N LYS A 77 -10.21 0.29 -13.18
CA LYS A 77 -9.46 0.51 -14.42
C LYS A 77 -7.96 0.27 -14.23
N SER A 78 -7.28 -0.18 -15.28
CA SER A 78 -5.83 -0.45 -15.23
C SER A 78 -4.99 0.82 -15.01
N ASN A 79 -5.47 1.99 -15.46
CA ASN A 79 -4.79 3.26 -15.23
C ASN A 79 -4.86 3.77 -13.77
N GLU A 80 -5.60 3.09 -12.90
CA GLU A 80 -5.57 3.33 -11.45
C GLU A 80 -4.38 2.64 -10.77
N ILE A 81 -3.67 1.75 -11.49
CA ILE A 81 -2.52 1.04 -10.98
C ILE A 81 -1.25 1.80 -11.32
N ILE A 82 -0.51 2.19 -10.29
CA ILE A 82 0.81 2.84 -10.42
C ILE A 82 1.84 1.96 -9.73
N PHE A 83 2.81 1.46 -10.50
CA PHE A 83 3.93 0.71 -9.96
C PHE A 83 4.98 1.65 -9.37
N THR A 84 5.41 1.35 -8.17
CA THR A 84 6.49 2.04 -7.44
C THR A 84 7.48 1.00 -6.90
N ARG A 85 8.59 1.47 -6.35
CA ARG A 85 9.60 0.55 -5.79
C ARG A 85 9.18 -0.10 -4.47
N ASN A 86 8.34 0.58 -3.70
CA ASN A 86 7.87 0.12 -2.39
C ASN A 86 6.74 1.03 -1.87
N THR A 87 6.10 0.62 -0.77
CA THR A 87 5.02 1.38 -0.13
C THR A 87 5.46 2.77 0.33
N THR A 88 6.70 2.95 0.79
CA THR A 88 7.22 4.27 1.17
C THR A 88 7.16 5.25 -0.02
N GLU A 89 7.57 4.80 -1.21
CA GLU A 89 7.46 5.63 -2.42
C GLU A 89 6.01 5.90 -2.79
N SER A 90 5.13 4.91 -2.70
CA SER A 90 3.71 5.06 -3.01
C SER A 90 3.05 6.12 -2.11
N LEU A 91 3.24 6.03 -0.80
CA LEU A 91 2.65 6.96 0.17
C LEU A 91 3.22 8.37 0.00
N ASN A 92 4.53 8.51 -0.23
CA ASN A 92 5.14 9.80 -0.56
C ASN A 92 4.59 10.36 -1.88
N LEU A 93 4.40 9.53 -2.91
CA LEU A 93 3.80 9.97 -4.17
C LEU A 93 2.40 10.55 -3.96
N VAL A 94 1.55 9.89 -3.16
CA VAL A 94 0.22 10.41 -2.82
C VAL A 94 0.33 11.70 -2.02
N ALA A 95 1.23 11.78 -1.04
CA ALA A 95 1.41 12.97 -0.22
C ALA A 95 1.89 14.17 -1.07
N TYR A 96 2.89 13.99 -1.94
CA TYR A 96 3.41 15.06 -2.78
C TYR A 96 2.45 15.46 -3.91
N SER A 97 1.74 14.52 -4.53
CA SER A 97 0.81 14.82 -5.62
C SER A 97 -0.55 15.29 -5.10
N TYR A 98 -1.27 14.43 -4.38
CA TYR A 98 -2.61 14.73 -3.89
C TYR A 98 -2.57 15.63 -2.64
N GLY A 99 -1.74 15.27 -1.64
CA GLY A 99 -1.69 15.97 -0.36
C GLY A 99 -1.37 17.45 -0.52
N LEU A 100 -0.23 17.79 -1.13
CA LEU A 100 0.16 19.20 -1.31
C LEU A 100 -0.77 19.99 -2.22
N SER A 101 -1.50 19.32 -3.12
CA SER A 101 -2.42 20.00 -4.05
C SER A 101 -3.80 20.27 -3.46
N ASN A 102 -4.24 19.47 -2.49
CA ASN A 102 -5.62 19.50 -1.99
C ASN A 102 -5.74 19.96 -0.53
N VAL A 103 -4.66 19.92 0.25
CA VAL A 103 -4.65 20.37 1.65
C VAL A 103 -4.23 21.83 1.73
N LYS A 104 -4.96 22.62 2.52
CA LYS A 104 -4.73 24.06 2.71
C LYS A 104 -4.61 24.41 4.20
N LYS A 105 -4.21 25.64 4.48
CA LYS A 105 -4.13 26.17 5.85
C LYS A 105 -5.47 26.05 6.57
N GLY A 106 -5.45 25.43 7.74
CA GLY A 106 -6.63 25.20 8.59
C GLY A 106 -7.42 23.93 8.26
N ASP A 107 -7.05 23.21 7.21
CA ASP A 107 -7.55 21.84 6.98
C ASP A 107 -6.96 20.86 8.00
N GLU A 108 -7.48 19.66 8.03
CA GLU A 108 -7.08 18.59 8.96
C GLU A 108 -6.65 17.35 8.17
N ILE A 109 -5.59 16.71 8.65
CA ILE A 109 -5.16 15.38 8.23
C ILE A 109 -5.27 14.48 9.46
N VAL A 110 -5.94 13.35 9.33
CA VAL A 110 -6.13 12.37 10.41
C VAL A 110 -5.29 11.13 10.09
N VAL A 111 -4.42 10.72 11.00
CA VAL A 111 -3.60 9.50 10.88
C VAL A 111 -3.74 8.66 12.16
N SER A 112 -3.47 7.36 12.10
CA SER A 112 -3.41 6.60 13.35
C SER A 112 -2.04 6.73 14.03
N ILE A 113 -2.00 6.54 15.34
CA ILE A 113 -0.71 6.44 16.05
C ILE A 113 0.01 5.13 15.79
N MET A 114 -0.66 4.19 15.10
CA MET A 114 -0.16 2.84 14.83
C MET A 114 0.57 2.75 13.48
N GLU A 115 0.73 3.87 12.78
CA GLU A 115 1.30 3.89 11.44
C GLU A 115 2.78 3.55 11.42
N HIS A 116 3.19 2.83 10.38
CA HIS A 116 4.60 2.78 10.01
C HIS A 116 5.08 4.19 9.64
N HIS A 117 6.34 4.50 9.87
CA HIS A 117 6.92 5.81 9.52
C HIS A 117 6.64 6.21 8.06
N SER A 118 6.54 5.24 7.16
CA SER A 118 6.20 5.48 5.75
C SER A 118 4.82 6.11 5.53
N ASP A 119 3.87 5.86 6.44
CA ASP A 119 2.51 6.44 6.41
C ASP A 119 2.28 7.53 7.47
N LEU A 120 3.27 7.88 8.23
CA LEU A 120 3.22 8.99 9.18
C LEU A 120 3.96 10.23 8.69
N LEU A 121 5.24 10.07 8.30
CA LEU A 121 6.13 11.18 7.99
C LEU A 121 5.68 12.01 6.77
N PRO A 122 5.15 11.41 5.69
CA PRO A 122 4.63 12.18 4.56
C PRO A 122 3.49 13.13 4.96
N TRP A 123 2.58 12.68 5.83
CA TRP A 123 1.46 13.51 6.28
C TRP A 123 1.88 14.60 7.25
N GLN A 124 2.90 14.36 8.09
CA GLN A 124 3.53 15.41 8.90
C GLN A 124 4.14 16.50 8.00
N MET A 125 4.81 16.10 6.93
CA MET A 125 5.38 17.01 5.95
C MET A 125 4.30 17.84 5.26
N VAL A 126 3.22 17.23 4.78
CA VAL A 126 2.08 17.92 4.14
C VAL A 126 1.45 18.90 5.12
N ALA A 127 1.12 18.45 6.34
CA ALA A 127 0.51 19.29 7.36
C ALA A 127 1.36 20.52 7.67
N LYS A 128 2.67 20.34 7.88
CA LYS A 128 3.62 21.43 8.13
C LYS A 128 3.73 22.39 6.95
N THR A 129 3.81 21.88 5.73
CA THR A 129 3.99 22.69 4.51
C THR A 129 2.74 23.51 4.21
N CYS A 130 1.55 22.91 4.35
CA CYS A 130 0.28 23.56 4.03
C CYS A 130 -0.29 24.38 5.19
N GLY A 131 0.25 24.27 6.41
CA GLY A 131 -0.31 24.89 7.61
C GLY A 131 -1.62 24.22 8.05
N ALA A 132 -1.75 22.92 7.82
CA ALA A 132 -2.87 22.08 8.25
C ALA A 132 -2.60 21.48 9.64
N GLU A 133 -3.65 21.03 10.30
CA GLU A 133 -3.60 20.35 11.59
C GLU A 133 -3.44 18.83 11.37
N LEU A 134 -2.46 18.21 12.02
CA LEU A 134 -2.32 16.75 12.04
C LEU A 134 -2.97 16.21 13.31
N LYS A 135 -3.95 15.34 13.16
CA LYS A 135 -4.70 14.70 14.26
C LYS A 135 -4.44 13.21 14.29
N PHE A 136 -4.55 12.62 15.46
CA PHE A 136 -4.22 11.21 15.68
C PHE A 136 -5.42 10.39 16.15
N ILE A 137 -5.68 9.28 15.46
CA ILE A 137 -6.55 8.22 15.96
C ILE A 137 -5.75 7.46 17.04
N GLU A 138 -6.22 7.53 18.27
CA GLU A 138 -5.63 6.78 19.38
C GLU A 138 -6.09 5.34 19.39
N CYS A 139 -5.26 4.44 19.94
CA CYS A 139 -5.62 3.05 20.18
C CYS A 139 -5.75 2.77 21.68
N ALA A 140 -6.55 1.78 22.01
CA ALA A 140 -6.63 1.20 23.34
C ALA A 140 -5.36 0.40 23.67
N LYS A 141 -5.19 -0.03 24.93
CA LYS A 141 -4.02 -0.83 25.37
C LYS A 141 -3.85 -2.14 24.60
N ASP A 142 -4.94 -2.71 24.10
CA ASP A 142 -4.94 -3.91 23.27
C ASP A 142 -4.73 -3.62 21.77
N GLY A 143 -4.47 -2.35 21.40
CA GLY A 143 -4.34 -1.88 20.03
C GLY A 143 -5.67 -1.68 19.30
N GLY A 144 -6.82 -1.80 19.98
CA GLY A 144 -8.14 -1.59 19.40
C GLY A 144 -8.43 -0.13 19.10
N ILE A 145 -9.34 0.11 18.16
CA ILE A 145 -9.81 1.45 17.78
C ILE A 145 -11.29 1.59 18.11
N ASP A 146 -11.65 2.72 18.71
CA ASP A 146 -13.02 3.10 18.99
C ASP A 146 -13.56 3.93 17.82
N LEU A 147 -14.51 3.38 17.07
CA LEU A 147 -15.10 4.04 15.90
C LEU A 147 -15.89 5.29 16.23
N GLU A 148 -16.49 5.40 17.43
CA GLU A 148 -17.19 6.61 17.82
C GLU A 148 -16.21 7.76 18.03
N LYS A 149 -15.07 7.51 18.65
CA LYS A 149 -13.99 8.51 18.76
C LYS A 149 -13.42 8.91 17.40
N VAL A 150 -13.25 7.95 16.48
CA VAL A 150 -12.83 8.26 15.10
C VAL A 150 -13.84 9.16 14.40
N LYS A 151 -15.13 8.89 14.56
CA LYS A 151 -16.22 9.70 14.01
C LYS A 151 -16.22 11.14 14.55
N GLU A 152 -15.96 11.33 15.84
CA GLU A 152 -15.83 12.66 16.46
C GLU A 152 -14.58 13.41 15.98
N LEU A 153 -13.49 12.68 15.72
CA LEU A 153 -12.22 13.23 15.26
C LEU A 153 -12.28 13.76 13.83
N ILE A 154 -13.03 13.08 12.94
CA ILE A 154 -13.19 13.43 11.53
C ILE A 154 -14.25 14.53 11.38
N THR A 155 -13.82 15.72 10.95
CA THR A 155 -14.68 16.91 10.81
C THR A 155 -14.87 17.32 9.34
N SER A 156 -15.64 18.35 9.08
CA SER A 156 -15.77 18.94 7.73
C SER A 156 -14.47 19.59 7.21
N ARG A 157 -13.50 19.83 8.09
CA ARG A 157 -12.17 20.33 7.72
C ARG A 157 -11.19 19.21 7.36
N THR A 158 -11.52 17.97 7.70
CA THR A 158 -10.67 16.81 7.36
C THR A 158 -10.63 16.62 5.83
N LYS A 159 -9.44 16.53 5.28
CA LYS A 159 -9.21 16.30 3.84
C LYS A 159 -8.66 14.90 3.56
N ILE A 160 -7.86 14.39 4.48
CA ILE A 160 -7.21 13.09 4.34
C ILE A 160 -7.34 12.34 5.66
N VAL A 161 -7.71 11.07 5.56
CA VAL A 161 -7.58 10.08 6.62
C VAL A 161 -6.62 9.01 6.12
N ALA A 162 -5.49 8.80 6.80
CA ALA A 162 -4.50 7.79 6.42
C ALA A 162 -4.37 6.75 7.54
N MET A 163 -4.40 5.47 7.16
CA MET A 163 -4.35 4.40 8.14
C MET A 163 -3.91 3.07 7.54
N THR A 164 -3.06 2.34 8.26
CA THR A 164 -2.74 0.96 7.93
C THR A 164 -3.94 0.04 8.12
N GLN A 165 -4.13 -0.91 7.20
CA GLN A 165 -5.16 -1.94 7.36
C GLN A 165 -4.74 -3.03 8.33
N VAL A 166 -3.46 -3.42 8.33
CA VAL A 166 -2.88 -4.38 9.28
C VAL A 166 -1.58 -3.83 9.81
N SER A 167 -1.47 -3.74 11.14
CA SER A 167 -0.25 -3.24 11.78
C SER A 167 0.94 -4.18 11.55
N ASN A 168 2.05 -3.64 11.09
CA ASN A 168 3.32 -4.35 10.95
C ASN A 168 3.92 -4.79 12.30
N VAL A 169 3.50 -4.18 13.40
CA VAL A 169 3.99 -4.46 14.76
C VAL A 169 3.06 -5.43 15.48
N LEU A 170 1.75 -5.16 15.47
CA LEU A 170 0.76 -5.93 16.22
C LEU A 170 0.12 -7.08 15.42
N GLY A 171 0.21 -7.04 14.07
CA GLY A 171 -0.51 -7.98 13.21
C GLY A 171 -2.04 -7.84 13.33
N ARG A 172 -2.52 -6.73 13.89
CA ARG A 172 -3.94 -6.48 14.10
C ARG A 172 -4.57 -5.85 12.85
N GLU A 173 -5.70 -6.38 12.44
CA GLU A 173 -6.52 -5.80 11.38
C GLU A 173 -7.38 -4.66 11.92
N TYR A 174 -7.49 -3.57 11.14
CA TYR A 174 -8.29 -2.39 11.45
C TYR A 174 -9.48 -2.24 10.49
N PRO A 175 -10.59 -1.65 10.96
CA PRO A 175 -11.82 -1.54 10.20
C PRO A 175 -11.77 -0.39 9.18
N VAL A 176 -10.77 -0.41 8.27
CA VAL A 176 -10.53 0.67 7.29
C VAL A 176 -11.74 0.98 6.43
N LYS A 177 -12.57 -0.02 6.11
CA LYS A 177 -13.81 0.19 5.35
C LYS A 177 -14.83 1.06 6.11
N ALA A 178 -14.97 0.84 7.42
CA ALA A 178 -15.86 1.65 8.25
C ALA A 178 -15.31 3.07 8.39
N ILE A 179 -13.99 3.22 8.58
CA ILE A 179 -13.32 4.52 8.69
C ILE A 179 -13.40 5.27 7.36
N ALA A 180 -13.21 4.60 6.22
CA ALA A 180 -13.37 5.20 4.90
C ALA A 180 -14.78 5.78 4.70
N LYS A 181 -15.82 5.06 5.16
CA LYS A 181 -17.19 5.57 5.11
C LYS A 181 -17.34 6.87 5.91
N LEU A 182 -16.81 6.92 7.13
CA LEU A 182 -16.83 8.13 7.97
C LEU A 182 -16.08 9.30 7.32
N ALA A 183 -14.91 9.02 6.69
CA ALA A 183 -14.14 10.01 5.97
C ALA A 183 -14.91 10.57 4.77
N HIS A 184 -15.49 9.70 3.95
CA HIS A 184 -16.24 10.09 2.74
C HIS A 184 -17.52 10.89 3.10
N GLU A 185 -18.19 10.58 4.21
CA GLU A 185 -19.35 11.37 4.69
C GLU A 185 -18.97 12.82 5.02
N LYS A 186 -17.71 13.11 5.28
CA LYS A 186 -17.17 14.47 5.52
C LYS A 186 -16.45 15.06 4.29
N GLY A 187 -16.42 14.35 3.17
CA GLY A 187 -15.74 14.79 1.95
C GLY A 187 -14.21 14.60 1.99
N ALA A 188 -13.69 13.85 2.96
CA ALA A 188 -12.29 13.47 3.04
C ALA A 188 -12.00 12.23 2.18
N VAL A 189 -10.76 12.09 1.70
CA VAL A 189 -10.29 10.85 1.09
C VAL A 189 -9.69 9.93 2.14
N MET A 190 -9.79 8.62 1.90
CA MET A 190 -9.12 7.60 2.70
C MET A 190 -7.90 7.08 1.96
N VAL A 191 -6.75 7.10 2.61
CA VAL A 191 -5.50 6.46 2.16
C VAL A 191 -5.26 5.26 3.05
N VAL A 192 -5.14 4.07 2.45
CA VAL A 192 -4.93 2.83 3.19
C VAL A 192 -3.52 2.31 2.89
N ASP A 193 -2.70 2.18 3.94
CA ASP A 193 -1.47 1.40 3.84
C ASP A 193 -1.81 -0.10 3.88
N GLY A 194 -1.71 -0.75 2.73
CA GLY A 194 -1.99 -2.16 2.53
C GLY A 194 -0.74 -3.05 2.57
N ALA A 195 0.42 -2.55 3.00
CA ALA A 195 1.69 -3.28 2.94
C ALA A 195 1.62 -4.65 3.63
N GLN A 196 0.94 -4.73 4.77
CA GLN A 196 0.81 -5.97 5.55
C GLN A 196 -0.51 -6.72 5.28
N SER A 197 -1.50 -6.10 4.66
CA SER A 197 -2.78 -6.74 4.37
C SER A 197 -2.83 -7.38 2.98
N THR A 198 -2.46 -6.63 1.95
CA THR A 198 -2.58 -7.05 0.54
C THR A 198 -1.90 -8.40 0.23
N PRO A 199 -0.71 -8.73 0.80
CA PRO A 199 -0.09 -10.05 0.59
C PRO A 199 -0.80 -11.21 1.29
N HIS A 200 -1.65 -10.95 2.29
CA HIS A 200 -2.21 -11.97 3.19
C HIS A 200 -3.72 -12.07 3.16
N MET A 201 -4.40 -11.04 2.66
CA MET A 201 -5.85 -10.93 2.69
C MET A 201 -6.39 -10.59 1.30
N ARG A 202 -7.62 -11.01 1.05
CA ARG A 202 -8.33 -10.56 -0.15
C ARG A 202 -8.74 -9.09 0.03
N VAL A 203 -8.40 -8.28 -0.94
CA VAL A 203 -8.80 -6.87 -1.00
C VAL A 203 -10.20 -6.73 -1.59
#